data_0f171d5bd29852281ffc1fa820859e86
#
_entry.id   0f171d5bd29852281ffc1fa820859e86
#
_cell.length_a   1.000
_cell.length_b   1.000
_cell.length_c   1.000
_cell.angle_alpha   90.00
_cell.angle_beta   90.00
_cell.angle_gamma   90.00
#
_symmetry.space_group_name_H-M   'P 1'
#
loop_
_entity.id
_entity.type
_entity.pdbx_description
1 polymer ?
#
loop_
_entity_poly.entity_id
_entity_poly.type
_entity_poly.pdbx_seq_one_letter_code
_entity_poly.pdbx_strand_id
1 'polypeptide(L)'
;MRKNLLVFVFAAAIACTSAPVFGAPKVSSLAGTLIEEGYTPLTLKRAGNEFYVSCKLNGRPASLIVDTGAARTLIGSGLLKALGLPLTKGEENVYGMIGWAGKNIKAGEIKDFQVGPYQAGAHPVSAWDFSYFGSAGRGSSMDGLLGIDFLHRHQAVIDCFRMHLFLKAPSAPSTSATLSAGLRAGGCTEIPMKPVSHRGLTVPARINGRSGYFVVDTGAAHTLLSQNAIAGLNMRLVSASRFWTRLGVQDVGKNVSVIQKVHFTTMEIGNFSVPPQWVGVADLPHSTSGGTENVFFGYVGHDLLACYVGIIDCAALKLFLRFDPVIDAARRKSRG
;
A
#
# COMPACT_ATOMS: atom_id res chain seq x y z
N MET A 1 26.52 -32.60 -13.65
CA MET A 1 27.09 -31.63 -12.72
C MET A 1 26.18 -30.40 -12.70
N ARG A 2 25.26 -30.35 -11.76
CA ARG A 2 24.34 -29.19 -11.59
C ARG A 2 25.01 -28.20 -10.66
N LYS A 3 25.36 -27.02 -11.17
CA LYS A 3 25.90 -25.93 -10.37
C LYS A 3 24.73 -25.25 -9.64
N ASN A 4 24.64 -25.47 -8.33
CA ASN A 4 23.77 -24.72 -7.44
C ASN A 4 24.27 -23.27 -7.40
N LEU A 5 23.50 -22.35 -8.00
CA LEU A 5 23.73 -20.92 -7.90
C LEU A 5 23.02 -20.42 -6.63
N LEU A 6 23.79 -20.26 -5.57
CA LEU A 6 23.32 -19.62 -4.33
C LEU A 6 23.11 -18.14 -4.63
N VAL A 7 21.85 -17.71 -4.69
CA VAL A 7 21.50 -16.29 -4.84
C VAL A 7 21.44 -15.67 -3.46
N PHE A 8 22.50 -14.98 -3.07
CA PHE A 8 22.47 -14.06 -1.91
C PHE A 8 21.71 -12.80 -2.32
N VAL A 9 20.48 -12.65 -1.81
CA VAL A 9 19.77 -11.39 -1.85
C VAL A 9 20.29 -10.53 -0.70
N PHE A 10 21.24 -9.65 -0.98
CA PHE A 10 21.56 -8.56 -0.09
C PHE A 10 20.41 -7.54 -0.16
N ALA A 11 19.45 -7.65 0.75
CA ALA A 11 18.59 -6.55 1.08
C ALA A 11 19.47 -5.47 1.72
N ALA A 12 19.69 -4.38 1.01
CA ALA A 12 20.24 -3.18 1.63
C ALA A 12 19.18 -2.70 2.65
N ALA A 13 19.31 -3.18 3.87
CA ALA A 13 18.59 -2.64 5.00
C ALA A 13 19.08 -1.20 5.16
N ILE A 14 18.26 -0.23 4.78
CA ILE A 14 18.44 1.15 5.21
C ILE A 14 18.15 1.13 6.70
N ALA A 15 19.21 0.95 7.51
CA ALA A 15 19.16 1.25 8.92
C ALA A 15 18.94 2.77 9.02
N CYS A 16 17.69 3.20 9.16
CA CYS A 16 17.40 4.50 9.71
C CYS A 16 17.87 4.48 11.17
N THR A 17 19.17 4.73 11.39
CA THR A 17 19.65 5.09 12.71
C THR A 17 18.89 6.35 13.11
N SER A 18 18.18 6.28 14.22
CA SER A 18 17.49 7.39 14.83
C SER A 18 18.51 8.46 15.26
N ALA A 19 18.88 9.35 14.33
CA ALA A 19 19.50 10.59 14.69
C ALA A 19 18.47 11.46 15.42
N PRO A 20 18.80 12.15 16.51
CA PRO A 20 17.87 13.01 17.19
C PRO A 20 17.45 14.13 16.24
N VAL A 21 16.18 14.14 15.88
CA VAL A 21 15.57 15.17 15.03
C VAL A 21 15.35 16.41 15.90
N PHE A 22 16.27 17.36 15.85
CA PHE A 22 16.04 18.70 16.38
C PHE A 22 15.02 19.41 15.50
N GLY A 23 13.86 19.77 16.08
CA GLY A 23 12.97 20.78 15.53
C GLY A 23 11.85 20.34 14.60
N ALA A 24 11.46 19.06 14.53
CA ALA A 24 10.21 18.69 13.88
C ALA A 24 9.02 19.23 14.71
N PRO A 25 8.08 20.00 14.12
CA PRO A 25 6.87 20.39 14.83
C PRO A 25 6.18 19.13 15.36
N LYS A 26 5.65 19.22 16.58
CA LYS A 26 5.09 18.15 17.43
C LYS A 26 4.21 17.12 16.68
N VAL A 27 4.80 16.24 15.92
CA VAL A 27 4.11 15.07 15.33
C VAL A 27 4.06 13.91 16.34
N SER A 28 4.68 14.07 17.52
CA SER A 28 4.32 13.29 18.72
C SER A 28 2.84 13.44 19.10
N SER A 29 2.14 14.40 18.51
CA SER A 29 0.73 14.61 18.72
C SER A 29 -0.20 13.72 17.90
N LEU A 30 0.18 13.19 16.74
CA LEU A 30 -0.75 12.36 15.93
C LEU A 30 -1.19 11.12 16.67
N ALA A 31 -0.23 10.32 17.16
CA ALA A 31 -0.54 9.12 17.92
C ALA A 31 -1.29 9.44 19.22
N GLY A 32 -0.84 10.50 19.95
CA GLY A 32 -1.52 10.96 21.14
C GLY A 32 -2.96 11.37 20.87
N THR A 33 -3.18 12.23 19.89
CA THR A 33 -4.53 12.66 19.47
C THR A 33 -5.41 11.49 19.07
N LEU A 34 -4.91 10.55 18.26
CA LEU A 34 -5.70 9.40 17.84
C LEU A 34 -6.04 8.47 19.02
N ILE A 35 -5.12 8.27 19.97
CA ILE A 35 -5.37 7.46 21.17
C ILE A 35 -6.44 8.15 22.06
N GLU A 36 -6.34 9.45 22.27
CA GLU A 36 -7.34 10.24 23.01
C GLU A 36 -8.72 10.18 22.35
N GLU A 37 -8.74 10.09 21.02
CA GLU A 37 -9.96 9.93 20.21
C GLU A 37 -10.48 8.47 20.15
N GLY A 38 -9.86 7.55 20.89
CA GLY A 38 -10.32 6.16 21.04
C GLY A 38 -9.79 5.17 19.98
N TYR A 39 -8.73 5.53 19.27
CA TYR A 39 -8.05 4.59 18.38
C TYR A 39 -7.13 3.64 19.16
N THR A 40 -7.08 2.40 18.71
CA THR A 40 -6.09 1.43 19.15
C THR A 40 -4.85 1.52 18.26
N PRO A 41 -3.68 1.90 18.80
CA PRO A 41 -2.44 1.96 18.04
C PRO A 41 -1.84 0.57 17.83
N LEU A 42 -1.32 0.32 16.62
CA LEU A 42 -0.64 -0.90 16.25
C LEU A 42 0.66 -0.54 15.52
N THR A 43 1.77 -1.17 15.90
CA THR A 43 3.02 -1.04 15.18
C THR A 43 3.05 -2.05 14.05
N LEU A 44 3.31 -1.58 12.83
CA LEU A 44 3.48 -2.43 11.67
C LEU A 44 4.90 -2.99 11.64
N LYS A 45 5.01 -4.24 11.24
CA LYS A 45 6.30 -4.88 10.98
C LYS A 45 6.67 -4.66 9.52
N ARG A 46 7.95 -4.49 9.25
CA ARG A 46 8.44 -4.39 7.88
C ARG A 46 9.16 -5.68 7.48
N ALA A 47 8.76 -6.24 6.34
CA ALA A 47 9.50 -7.30 5.68
C ALA A 47 9.70 -6.91 4.21
N GLY A 48 10.95 -6.65 3.83
CA GLY A 48 11.23 -5.97 2.56
C GLY A 48 10.68 -4.53 2.59
N ASN A 49 9.81 -4.21 1.64
CA ASN A 49 9.13 -2.92 1.54
C ASN A 49 7.63 -3.00 1.87
N GLU A 50 7.15 -4.09 2.44
CA GLU A 50 5.75 -4.31 2.76
C GLU A 50 5.49 -4.15 4.26
N PHE A 51 4.29 -3.69 4.60
CA PHE A 51 3.83 -3.52 5.97
C PHE A 51 2.96 -4.69 6.40
N TYR A 52 3.37 -5.35 7.47
CA TYR A 52 2.63 -6.47 8.05
C TYR A 52 2.06 -6.10 9.41
N VAL A 53 0.86 -6.59 9.67
CA VAL A 53 0.23 -6.55 10.97
C VAL A 53 0.00 -7.96 11.49
N SER A 54 0.27 -8.17 12.78
CA SER A 54 -0.01 -9.46 13.44
C SER A 54 -1.49 -9.55 13.80
N CYS A 55 -2.12 -10.66 13.42
CA CYS A 55 -3.54 -10.93 13.62
C CYS A 55 -3.74 -12.26 14.34
N LYS A 56 -4.97 -12.46 14.87
CA LYS A 56 -5.51 -13.79 15.20
C LYS A 56 -6.83 -13.96 14.47
N LEU A 57 -6.98 -15.06 13.76
CA LEU A 57 -8.16 -15.41 12.99
C LEU A 57 -8.81 -16.63 13.65
N ASN A 58 -9.96 -16.46 14.33
CA ASN A 58 -10.56 -17.48 15.18
C ASN A 58 -9.54 -18.10 16.16
N GLY A 59 -8.74 -17.25 16.82
CA GLY A 59 -7.68 -17.64 17.75
C GLY A 59 -6.35 -18.07 17.12
N ARG A 60 -6.28 -18.35 15.83
CA ARG A 60 -5.06 -18.77 15.13
C ARG A 60 -4.21 -17.58 14.67
N PRO A 61 -2.90 -17.56 15.01
CA PRO A 61 -2.01 -16.48 14.58
C PRO A 61 -1.90 -16.40 13.07
N ALA A 62 -1.85 -15.17 12.54
CA ALA A 62 -1.65 -14.84 11.12
C ALA A 62 -0.88 -13.52 10.99
N SER A 63 -0.25 -13.34 9.84
CA SER A 63 0.45 -12.11 9.46
C SER A 63 -0.10 -11.60 8.13
N LEU A 64 -0.73 -10.42 8.14
CA LEU A 64 -1.39 -9.84 6.97
C LEU A 64 -0.67 -8.58 6.52
N ILE A 65 -0.54 -8.40 5.19
CA ILE A 65 -0.09 -7.12 4.61
C ILE A 65 -1.23 -6.11 4.71
N VAL A 66 -0.94 -4.90 5.17
CA VAL A 66 -1.88 -3.77 5.14
C VAL A 66 -1.90 -3.20 3.72
N ASP A 67 -3.01 -3.40 3.00
CA ASP A 67 -3.08 -3.19 1.56
C ASP A 67 -4.28 -2.34 1.14
N THR A 68 -4.05 -1.06 0.90
CA THR A 68 -5.09 -0.13 0.42
C THR A 68 -5.39 -0.29 -1.08
N GLY A 69 -4.56 -1.02 -1.83
CA GLY A 69 -4.80 -1.42 -3.21
C GLY A 69 -5.72 -2.62 -3.35
N ALA A 70 -5.89 -3.42 -2.27
CA ALA A 70 -6.81 -4.54 -2.24
C ALA A 70 -8.21 -4.09 -1.83
N ALA A 71 -9.21 -4.26 -2.71
CA ALA A 71 -10.60 -3.91 -2.42
C ALA A 71 -11.22 -4.80 -1.32
N ARG A 72 -10.69 -6.01 -1.11
CA ARG A 72 -11.18 -7.01 -0.17
C ARG A 72 -10.04 -7.59 0.67
N THR A 73 -10.37 -7.97 1.89
CA THR A 73 -9.49 -8.76 2.75
C THR A 73 -9.38 -10.18 2.20
N LEU A 74 -8.14 -10.57 1.84
CA LEU A 74 -7.83 -11.88 1.28
C LEU A 74 -7.06 -12.71 2.29
N ILE A 75 -7.49 -13.96 2.51
CA ILE A 75 -6.80 -14.89 3.41
C ILE A 75 -6.38 -16.13 2.64
N GLY A 76 -5.20 -16.64 2.96
CA GLY A 76 -4.64 -17.84 2.34
C GLY A 76 -5.58 -19.04 2.43
N SER A 77 -5.88 -19.66 1.27
CA SER A 77 -6.78 -20.81 1.17
C SER A 77 -6.37 -21.95 2.10
N GLY A 78 -5.06 -22.17 2.27
CA GLY A 78 -4.52 -23.16 3.21
C GLY A 78 -4.86 -22.83 4.67
N LEU A 79 -4.77 -21.56 5.06
CA LEU A 79 -5.11 -21.10 6.40
C LEU A 79 -6.61 -21.22 6.67
N LEU A 80 -7.46 -20.80 5.71
CA LEU A 80 -8.92 -20.92 5.85
C LEU A 80 -9.36 -22.39 5.97
N LYS A 81 -8.75 -23.30 5.19
CA LYS A 81 -8.98 -24.75 5.32
C LYS A 81 -8.57 -25.26 6.70
N ALA A 82 -7.41 -24.83 7.20
CA ALA A 82 -6.93 -25.23 8.53
C ALA A 82 -7.79 -24.68 9.69
N LEU A 83 -8.55 -23.59 9.45
CA LEU A 83 -9.56 -23.06 10.37
C LEU A 83 -10.91 -23.77 10.27
N GLY A 84 -11.07 -24.71 9.33
CA GLY A 84 -12.34 -25.44 9.14
C GLY A 84 -13.50 -24.54 8.69
N LEU A 85 -13.21 -23.40 8.07
CA LEU A 85 -14.25 -22.44 7.70
C LEU A 85 -15.07 -22.94 6.50
N PRO A 86 -16.42 -22.86 6.57
CA PRO A 86 -17.25 -23.09 5.41
C PRO A 86 -17.00 -21.97 4.38
N LEU A 87 -16.60 -22.37 3.18
CA LEU A 87 -16.40 -21.45 2.08
C LEU A 87 -17.50 -21.62 1.05
N THR A 88 -18.19 -20.54 0.74
CA THR A 88 -19.19 -20.48 -0.34
C THR A 88 -18.54 -20.03 -1.63
N LYS A 89 -19.16 -20.33 -2.77
CA LYS A 89 -18.72 -19.83 -4.07
C LYS A 89 -18.98 -18.32 -4.10
N GLY A 90 -17.92 -17.52 -4.25
CA GLY A 90 -18.03 -16.09 -4.48
C GLY A 90 -18.33 -15.78 -5.95
N GLU A 91 -18.97 -14.67 -6.19
CA GLU A 91 -19.26 -14.18 -7.55
C GLU A 91 -18.21 -13.20 -8.06
N GLU A 92 -17.32 -12.75 -7.18
CA GLU A 92 -16.37 -11.68 -7.47
C GLU A 92 -15.12 -12.18 -8.22
N ASN A 93 -14.59 -11.28 -9.06
CA ASN A 93 -13.29 -11.43 -9.68
C ASN A 93 -12.23 -10.71 -8.84
N VAL A 94 -11.04 -11.25 -8.74
CA VAL A 94 -9.86 -10.56 -8.17
C VAL A 94 -8.96 -10.10 -9.29
N TYR A 95 -8.57 -8.85 -9.18
CA TYR A 95 -7.58 -8.23 -10.06
C TYR A 95 -6.33 -7.92 -9.22
N GLY A 96 -5.18 -8.33 -9.71
CA GLY A 96 -3.88 -7.90 -9.20
C GLY A 96 -3.46 -6.58 -9.84
N MET A 97 -2.34 -6.06 -9.38
CA MET A 97 -1.73 -4.83 -9.93
C MET A 97 -1.46 -4.93 -11.43
N ILE A 98 -1.01 -6.10 -11.92
CA ILE A 98 -0.60 -6.32 -13.31
C ILE A 98 -1.75 -6.90 -14.15
N GLY A 99 -2.82 -7.40 -13.56
CA GLY A 99 -3.92 -7.94 -14.33
C GLY A 99 -4.90 -8.80 -13.57
N TRP A 100 -5.70 -9.50 -14.35
CA TRP A 100 -6.69 -10.42 -13.82
C TRP A 100 -6.05 -11.59 -13.07
N ALA A 101 -6.46 -11.81 -11.85
CA ALA A 101 -5.88 -12.81 -10.97
C ALA A 101 -6.76 -14.07 -10.83
N GLY A 102 -8.08 -13.96 -10.87
CA GLY A 102 -8.97 -15.12 -10.77
C GLY A 102 -10.47 -14.80 -10.77
N LYS A 103 -11.28 -15.84 -11.02
CA LYS A 103 -12.76 -15.82 -11.01
C LYS A 103 -13.32 -16.64 -9.86
N ASN A 104 -14.57 -16.33 -9.47
CA ASN A 104 -15.38 -17.14 -8.57
C ASN A 104 -14.64 -17.47 -7.26
N ILE A 105 -14.05 -16.46 -6.66
CA ILE A 105 -13.27 -16.60 -5.45
C ILE A 105 -14.17 -17.04 -4.33
N LYS A 106 -13.73 -18.05 -3.59
CA LYS A 106 -14.50 -18.54 -2.43
C LYS A 106 -14.49 -17.48 -1.34
N ALA A 107 -15.63 -17.28 -0.72
CA ALA A 107 -15.84 -16.35 0.39
C ALA A 107 -16.18 -17.11 1.68
N GLY A 108 -15.78 -16.53 2.80
CA GLY A 108 -16.09 -17.03 4.14
C GLY A 108 -16.16 -15.89 5.15
N GLU A 109 -16.35 -16.20 6.41
CA GLU A 109 -16.37 -15.22 7.49
C GLU A 109 -15.46 -15.66 8.63
N ILE A 110 -14.55 -14.81 9.05
CA ILE A 110 -13.81 -14.93 10.31
C ILE A 110 -14.72 -14.37 11.40
N LYS A 111 -15.13 -15.17 12.36
CA LYS A 111 -16.04 -14.76 13.45
C LYS A 111 -15.34 -13.96 14.54
N ASP A 112 -14.09 -14.32 14.83
CA ASP A 112 -13.23 -13.65 15.81
C ASP A 112 -11.97 -13.18 15.10
N PHE A 113 -12.01 -11.94 14.58
CA PHE A 113 -10.88 -11.30 13.94
C PHE A 113 -10.24 -10.31 14.92
N GLN A 114 -9.03 -10.61 15.33
CA GLN A 114 -8.23 -9.75 16.20
C GLN A 114 -7.02 -9.24 15.45
N VAL A 115 -6.75 -7.93 15.52
CA VAL A 115 -5.57 -7.27 14.92
C VAL A 115 -4.73 -6.67 16.05
N GLY A 116 -3.62 -7.31 16.39
CA GLY A 116 -2.87 -6.97 17.62
C GLY A 116 -3.78 -7.00 18.85
N PRO A 117 -3.88 -5.91 19.63
CA PRO A 117 -4.82 -5.79 20.75
C PRO A 117 -6.26 -5.42 20.33
N TYR A 118 -6.49 -5.03 19.07
CA TYR A 118 -7.78 -4.57 18.59
C TYR A 118 -8.71 -5.74 18.26
N GLN A 119 -9.92 -5.77 18.85
CA GLN A 119 -10.96 -6.77 18.58
C GLN A 119 -11.88 -6.25 17.47
N ALA A 120 -11.75 -6.80 16.27
CA ALA A 120 -12.57 -6.39 15.13
C ALA A 120 -13.91 -7.13 15.06
N GLY A 121 -14.04 -8.29 15.71
CA GLY A 121 -15.23 -9.13 15.64
C GLY A 121 -15.35 -9.88 14.31
N ALA A 122 -16.58 -10.07 13.83
CA ALA A 122 -16.81 -10.80 12.59
C ALA A 122 -16.49 -9.96 11.36
N HIS A 123 -15.75 -10.59 10.41
CA HIS A 123 -15.41 -9.94 9.14
C HIS A 123 -15.45 -10.93 7.97
N PRO A 124 -16.11 -10.58 6.86
CA PRO A 124 -16.09 -11.38 5.64
C PRO A 124 -14.71 -11.37 4.99
N VAL A 125 -14.29 -12.51 4.46
CA VAL A 125 -12.98 -12.66 3.80
C VAL A 125 -13.12 -13.46 2.52
N SER A 126 -12.20 -13.23 1.58
CA SER A 126 -12.09 -14.01 0.36
C SER A 126 -10.86 -14.92 0.43
N ALA A 127 -10.99 -16.14 -0.09
CA ALA A 127 -9.91 -17.13 -0.09
C ALA A 127 -8.99 -16.92 -1.30
N TRP A 128 -7.69 -16.88 -1.07
CA TRP A 128 -6.70 -16.75 -2.14
C TRP A 128 -5.51 -17.72 -1.97
N ASP A 129 -4.90 -18.15 -3.08
CA ASP A 129 -3.69 -18.98 -3.03
C ASP A 129 -2.44 -18.10 -3.05
N PHE A 130 -1.82 -17.94 -1.89
CA PHE A 130 -0.55 -17.22 -1.72
C PHE A 130 0.68 -18.13 -1.73
N SER A 131 0.55 -19.43 -2.06
CA SER A 131 1.64 -20.41 -1.95
C SER A 131 2.90 -20.04 -2.74
N TYR A 132 2.73 -19.26 -3.80
CA TYR A 132 3.83 -18.83 -4.67
C TYR A 132 4.57 -17.59 -4.16
N PHE A 133 4.03 -16.83 -3.20
CA PHE A 133 4.74 -15.71 -2.58
C PHE A 133 5.82 -16.16 -1.59
N GLY A 134 5.68 -17.34 -1.00
CA GLY A 134 6.62 -17.87 0.00
C GLY A 134 7.97 -18.34 -0.56
N SER A 135 8.09 -18.61 -1.86
CA SER A 135 9.31 -19.16 -2.47
C SER A 135 10.37 -18.12 -2.86
N ALA A 136 10.09 -16.85 -2.74
CA ALA A 136 10.96 -15.76 -3.19
C ALA A 136 11.91 -15.19 -2.11
N GLY A 137 12.30 -15.99 -1.10
CA GLY A 137 13.29 -15.56 -0.08
C GLY A 137 12.77 -14.58 0.96
N ARG A 138 11.46 -14.42 1.09
CA ARG A 138 10.84 -13.64 2.17
C ARG A 138 10.78 -14.52 3.41
N GLY A 139 11.47 -14.13 4.47
CA GLY A 139 11.58 -14.88 5.73
C GLY A 139 10.28 -14.99 6.56
N SER A 140 9.13 -14.62 6.01
CA SER A 140 7.82 -14.76 6.63
C SER A 140 6.79 -15.23 5.60
N SER A 141 6.00 -16.24 5.95
CA SER A 141 4.84 -16.64 5.16
C SER A 141 3.82 -15.50 5.19
N MET A 142 3.38 -15.03 4.04
CA MET A 142 2.25 -14.13 3.92
C MET A 142 0.96 -14.95 4.06
N ASP A 143 0.18 -14.67 5.10
CA ASP A 143 -1.09 -15.35 5.35
C ASP A 143 -2.26 -14.68 4.64
N GLY A 144 -2.08 -13.42 4.17
CA GLY A 144 -3.11 -12.69 3.47
C GLY A 144 -2.88 -11.19 3.36
N LEU A 145 -3.91 -10.49 2.87
CA LEU A 145 -3.99 -9.04 2.73
C LEU A 145 -5.14 -8.50 3.60
N LEU A 146 -4.89 -7.44 4.35
CA LEU A 146 -5.91 -6.66 5.06
C LEU A 146 -6.37 -5.53 4.13
N GLY A 147 -7.50 -5.72 3.47
CA GLY A 147 -7.99 -4.86 2.40
C GLY A 147 -8.75 -3.62 2.88
N ILE A 148 -9.14 -2.78 1.90
CA ILE A 148 -9.83 -1.52 2.19
C ILE A 148 -11.23 -1.74 2.79
N ASP A 149 -11.87 -2.87 2.54
CA ASP A 149 -13.14 -3.25 3.17
C ASP A 149 -13.02 -3.31 4.71
N PHE A 150 -11.93 -3.88 5.23
CA PHE A 150 -11.62 -3.89 6.65
C PHE A 150 -11.16 -2.50 7.11
N LEU A 151 -10.20 -1.91 6.41
CA LEU A 151 -9.59 -0.64 6.80
C LEU A 151 -10.61 0.50 6.88
N HIS A 152 -11.49 0.60 5.89
CA HIS A 152 -12.57 1.61 5.89
C HIS A 152 -13.58 1.34 7.03
N ARG A 153 -14.04 0.08 7.19
CA ARG A 153 -15.01 -0.30 8.22
C ARG A 153 -14.51 0.03 9.63
N HIS A 154 -13.23 -0.20 9.90
CA HIS A 154 -12.61 0.02 11.21
C HIS A 154 -11.90 1.37 11.33
N GLN A 155 -12.34 2.35 10.52
CA GLN A 155 -11.89 3.75 10.55
C GLN A 155 -10.36 3.87 10.58
N ALA A 156 -9.66 3.02 9.81
CA ALA A 156 -8.21 2.92 9.86
C ALA A 156 -7.52 4.24 9.50
N VAL A 157 -6.52 4.61 10.29
CA VAL A 157 -5.53 5.64 9.94
C VAL A 157 -4.16 4.97 9.83
N ILE A 158 -3.48 5.15 8.69
CA ILE A 158 -2.18 4.54 8.41
C ILE A 158 -1.12 5.64 8.37
N ASP A 159 -0.15 5.60 9.27
CA ASP A 159 1.07 6.42 9.21
C ASP A 159 2.16 5.61 8.49
N CYS A 160 2.32 5.87 7.20
CA CYS A 160 3.25 5.13 6.35
C CYS A 160 4.71 5.42 6.71
N PHE A 161 5.01 6.59 7.27
CA PHE A 161 6.37 6.96 7.66
C PHE A 161 6.80 6.31 8.95
N ARG A 162 5.93 6.33 9.98
CA ARG A 162 6.23 5.74 11.30
C ARG A 162 5.83 4.29 11.43
N MET A 163 5.26 3.72 10.39
CA MET A 163 4.78 2.33 10.37
C MET A 163 3.77 2.04 11.50
N HIS A 164 2.75 2.88 11.60
CA HIS A 164 1.66 2.68 12.54
C HIS A 164 0.33 2.53 11.82
N LEU A 165 -0.49 1.63 12.33
CA LEU A 165 -1.90 1.48 11.98
C LEU A 165 -2.71 1.81 13.23
N PHE A 166 -3.72 2.65 13.08
CA PHE A 166 -4.66 2.98 14.14
C PHE A 166 -6.04 2.49 13.71
N LEU A 167 -6.70 1.73 14.58
CA LEU A 167 -8.04 1.18 14.32
C LEU A 167 -9.04 1.69 15.35
N LYS A 168 -10.27 1.93 14.91
CA LYS A 168 -11.37 2.41 15.75
C LYS A 168 -12.64 1.63 15.45
N ALA A 169 -13.49 1.42 16.44
CA ALA A 169 -14.73 0.68 16.27
C ALA A 169 -15.64 1.34 15.22
N PRO A 170 -16.34 0.56 14.38
CA PRO A 170 -17.23 1.09 13.33
C PRO A 170 -18.34 1.98 13.88
N SER A 171 -18.82 1.70 15.10
CA SER A 171 -19.88 2.46 15.79
C SER A 171 -19.38 3.71 16.49
N ALA A 172 -18.05 3.90 16.61
CA ALA A 172 -17.51 5.08 17.27
C ALA A 172 -17.66 6.34 16.40
N PRO A 173 -17.84 7.54 17.00
CA PRO A 173 -17.93 8.78 16.24
C PRO A 173 -16.69 9.00 15.36
N SER A 174 -16.90 9.54 14.16
CA SER A 174 -15.79 9.88 13.27
C SER A 174 -14.99 11.07 13.82
N THR A 175 -13.67 10.95 13.75
CA THR A 175 -12.71 11.99 14.17
C THR A 175 -11.97 12.63 12.99
N SER A 176 -12.38 12.31 11.78
CA SER A 176 -11.71 12.75 10.56
C SER A 176 -11.60 14.27 10.41
N ALA A 177 -12.55 15.04 10.94
CA ALA A 177 -12.49 16.50 10.90
C ALA A 177 -11.35 17.05 11.78
N THR A 178 -11.23 16.55 13.01
CA THR A 178 -10.16 16.93 13.95
C THR A 178 -8.80 16.51 13.40
N LEU A 179 -8.71 15.27 12.89
CA LEU A 179 -7.50 14.74 12.26
C LEU A 179 -7.07 15.60 11.07
N SER A 180 -7.99 15.92 10.17
CA SER A 180 -7.72 16.77 9.01
C SER A 180 -7.23 18.16 9.41
N ALA A 181 -7.86 18.78 10.39
CA ALA A 181 -7.45 20.10 10.88
C ALA A 181 -6.03 20.07 11.47
N GLY A 182 -5.73 19.07 12.31
CA GLY A 182 -4.41 18.88 12.91
C GLY A 182 -3.31 18.62 11.89
N LEU A 183 -3.57 17.75 10.89
CA LEU A 183 -2.60 17.43 9.85
C LEU A 183 -2.32 18.62 8.93
N ARG A 184 -3.34 19.38 8.55
CA ARG A 184 -3.16 20.61 7.76
C ARG A 184 -2.37 21.66 8.54
N ALA A 185 -2.68 21.86 9.82
CA ALA A 185 -1.90 22.74 10.70
C ALA A 185 -0.43 22.28 10.83
N GLY A 186 -0.17 20.98 10.75
CA GLY A 186 1.16 20.37 10.69
C GLY A 186 1.85 20.44 9.32
N GLY A 187 1.28 21.17 8.34
CA GLY A 187 1.86 21.38 7.01
C GLY A 187 1.60 20.25 6.02
N CYS A 188 0.65 19.35 6.29
CA CYS A 188 0.26 18.32 5.33
C CYS A 188 -0.71 18.88 4.28
N THR A 189 -0.50 18.50 3.04
CA THR A 189 -1.47 18.70 1.96
C THR A 189 -2.53 17.63 2.04
N GLU A 190 -3.79 18.00 2.18
CA GLU A 190 -4.94 17.11 2.18
C GLU A 190 -5.39 16.82 0.74
N ILE A 191 -5.52 15.56 0.39
CA ILE A 191 -5.87 15.10 -0.96
C ILE A 191 -7.06 14.15 -0.83
N PRO A 192 -8.22 14.48 -1.44
CA PRO A 192 -9.37 13.58 -1.44
C PRO A 192 -9.08 12.34 -2.28
N MET A 193 -9.47 11.18 -1.74
CA MET A 193 -9.43 9.90 -2.46
C MET A 193 -10.84 9.50 -2.92
N LYS A 194 -10.91 8.69 -3.95
CA LYS A 194 -12.15 8.09 -4.43
C LYS A 194 -12.00 6.58 -4.52
N PRO A 195 -12.96 5.79 -4.05
CA PRO A 195 -12.95 4.37 -4.28
C PRO A 195 -13.24 4.08 -5.76
N VAL A 196 -12.50 3.16 -6.33
CA VAL A 196 -12.78 2.62 -7.66
C VAL A 196 -13.04 1.13 -7.50
N SER A 197 -14.16 0.65 -8.05
CA SER A 197 -14.53 -0.76 -7.97
C SER A 197 -13.36 -1.65 -8.39
N HIS A 198 -13.08 -2.66 -7.58
CA HIS A 198 -12.01 -3.66 -7.78
C HIS A 198 -10.56 -3.16 -7.74
N ARG A 199 -10.28 -1.86 -7.39
CA ARG A 199 -8.93 -1.29 -7.45
C ARG A 199 -8.49 -0.49 -6.22
N GLY A 200 -9.27 -0.49 -5.14
CA GLY A 200 -8.90 0.28 -3.94
C GLY A 200 -9.17 1.78 -4.08
N LEU A 201 -8.30 2.61 -3.54
CA LEU A 201 -8.47 4.06 -3.43
C LEU A 201 -7.62 4.80 -4.48
N THR A 202 -8.21 5.79 -5.15
CA THR A 202 -7.54 6.60 -6.16
C THR A 202 -7.41 8.05 -5.75
N VAL A 203 -6.36 8.70 -6.25
CA VAL A 203 -6.11 10.15 -6.10
C VAL A 203 -5.94 10.80 -7.45
N PRO A 204 -6.45 12.04 -7.64
CA PRO A 204 -6.17 12.81 -8.86
C PRO A 204 -4.69 13.14 -8.92
N ALA A 205 -4.15 13.18 -10.13
CA ALA A 205 -2.74 13.48 -10.35
C ALA A 205 -2.52 14.21 -11.69
N ARG A 206 -1.35 14.85 -11.81
CA ARG A 206 -0.89 15.46 -13.05
C ARG A 206 0.58 15.14 -13.26
N ILE A 207 0.94 14.70 -14.45
CA ILE A 207 2.34 14.46 -14.85
C ILE A 207 2.63 15.23 -16.13
N ASN A 208 3.65 16.08 -16.11
CA ASN A 208 4.04 16.92 -17.25
C ASN A 208 2.85 17.65 -17.90
N GLY A 209 1.94 18.19 -17.06
CA GLY A 209 0.74 18.90 -17.50
C GLY A 209 -0.47 18.04 -17.84
N ARG A 210 -0.31 16.72 -18.02
CA ARG A 210 -1.43 15.80 -18.32
C ARG A 210 -2.13 15.36 -17.04
N SER A 211 -3.45 15.44 -17.00
CA SER A 211 -4.26 15.01 -15.88
C SER A 211 -4.57 13.51 -15.94
N GLY A 212 -4.71 12.90 -14.79
CA GLY A 212 -5.03 11.49 -14.62
C GLY A 212 -5.18 11.12 -13.13
N TYR A 213 -4.96 9.87 -12.80
CA TYR A 213 -5.06 9.38 -11.42
C TYR A 213 -4.08 8.25 -11.11
N PHE A 214 -3.76 8.10 -9.84
CA PHE A 214 -3.06 6.95 -9.27
C PHE A 214 -3.98 6.15 -8.35
N VAL A 215 -3.68 4.87 -8.21
CA VAL A 215 -4.15 4.07 -7.07
C VAL A 215 -3.17 4.25 -5.92
N VAL A 216 -3.66 4.50 -4.71
CA VAL A 216 -2.87 4.54 -3.48
C VAL A 216 -2.79 3.13 -2.92
N ASP A 217 -1.58 2.55 -2.91
CA ASP A 217 -1.37 1.14 -2.65
C ASP A 217 -0.25 0.92 -1.64
N THR A 218 -0.62 0.67 -0.38
CA THR A 218 0.34 0.36 0.70
C THR A 218 0.91 -1.06 0.59
N GLY A 219 0.29 -1.94 -0.18
CA GLY A 219 0.80 -3.27 -0.52
C GLY A 219 1.87 -3.24 -1.62
N ALA A 220 1.94 -2.14 -2.40
CA ALA A 220 2.98 -1.95 -3.40
C ALA A 220 4.27 -1.41 -2.77
N ALA A 221 5.35 -2.15 -2.90
CA ALA A 221 6.68 -1.74 -2.42
C ALA A 221 7.20 -0.46 -3.08
N HIS A 222 6.88 -0.26 -4.36
CA HIS A 222 7.36 0.83 -5.20
C HIS A 222 6.24 1.53 -5.94
N THR A 223 6.40 2.83 -6.10
CA THR A 223 5.59 3.64 -7.00
C THR A 223 5.91 3.24 -8.44
N LEU A 224 4.87 2.94 -9.22
CA LEU A 224 4.98 2.46 -10.58
C LEU A 224 4.11 3.27 -11.53
N LEU A 225 4.66 3.66 -12.68
CA LEU A 225 3.90 4.23 -13.78
C LEU A 225 3.51 3.14 -14.77
N SER A 226 2.34 3.28 -15.35
CA SER A 226 1.90 2.45 -16.47
C SER A 226 2.67 2.83 -17.74
N GLN A 227 3.20 1.83 -18.45
CA GLN A 227 3.88 2.04 -19.72
C GLN A 227 2.99 2.77 -20.75
N ASN A 228 1.70 2.49 -20.72
CA ASN A 228 0.72 3.13 -21.60
C ASN A 228 0.49 4.62 -21.26
N ALA A 229 0.55 4.97 -19.98
CA ALA A 229 0.46 6.37 -19.57
C ALA A 229 1.68 7.17 -20.07
N ILE A 230 2.86 6.56 -20.05
CA ILE A 230 4.13 7.20 -20.47
C ILE A 230 4.19 7.47 -21.95
N ALA A 231 3.65 6.58 -22.80
CA ALA A 231 3.62 6.77 -24.24
C ALA A 231 2.97 8.11 -24.66
N GLY A 232 1.97 8.58 -23.88
CA GLY A 232 1.31 9.88 -24.11
C GLY A 232 1.98 11.08 -23.43
N LEU A 233 3.09 10.89 -22.69
CA LEU A 233 3.76 11.95 -21.92
C LEU A 233 5.10 12.38 -22.53
N ASN A 234 5.48 11.84 -23.70
CA ASN A 234 6.76 12.09 -24.36
C ASN A 234 7.99 11.92 -23.43
N MET A 235 7.90 10.94 -22.52
CA MET A 235 8.97 10.66 -21.58
C MET A 235 9.87 9.55 -22.10
N ARG A 236 11.19 9.75 -21.98
CA ARG A 236 12.17 8.76 -22.41
C ARG A 236 12.27 7.63 -21.38
N LEU A 237 11.94 6.42 -21.79
CA LEU A 237 12.21 5.21 -21.04
C LEU A 237 13.71 4.91 -21.05
N VAL A 238 14.23 4.55 -19.89
CA VAL A 238 15.61 4.10 -19.73
C VAL A 238 15.55 2.70 -19.13
N SER A 239 16.31 1.77 -19.71
CA SER A 239 16.44 0.44 -19.12
C SER A 239 16.90 0.58 -17.68
N ALA A 240 16.19 -0.08 -16.77
CA ALA A 240 16.62 -0.11 -15.39
C ALA A 240 18.00 -0.77 -15.31
N SER A 241 18.88 -0.28 -14.44
CA SER A 241 20.18 -0.90 -14.20
C SER A 241 19.96 -2.36 -13.76
N ARG A 242 20.99 -3.24 -13.85
CA ARG A 242 20.92 -4.66 -13.44
C ARG A 242 20.33 -4.88 -12.05
N PHE A 243 20.38 -3.88 -11.18
CA PHE A 243 19.76 -3.91 -9.85
C PHE A 243 18.22 -3.89 -9.93
N TRP A 244 17.63 -3.04 -10.80
CA TRP A 244 16.18 -2.92 -10.97
C TRP A 244 15.60 -4.04 -11.85
N THR A 245 16.33 -4.52 -12.86
CA THR A 245 15.86 -5.61 -13.74
C THR A 245 15.79 -6.97 -13.06
N ARG A 246 16.43 -7.14 -11.89
CA ARG A 246 16.29 -8.34 -11.06
C ARG A 246 15.06 -8.31 -10.16
N LEU A 247 14.42 -7.16 -10.02
CA LEU A 247 13.24 -6.93 -9.19
C LEU A 247 11.98 -6.92 -10.09
N GLY A 248 11.68 -8.04 -10.76
CA GLY A 248 10.38 -8.18 -11.42
C GLY A 248 9.26 -7.83 -10.43
N VAL A 249 8.26 -7.08 -10.87
CA VAL A 249 7.04 -6.87 -10.07
C VAL A 249 6.18 -8.10 -10.22
N GLN A 250 5.91 -8.75 -9.09
CA GLN A 250 4.97 -9.87 -9.02
C GLN A 250 3.74 -9.42 -8.25
N ASP A 251 2.57 -9.68 -8.80
CA ASP A 251 1.30 -9.41 -8.16
C ASP A 251 0.62 -10.69 -7.64
N VAL A 252 -0.56 -10.52 -7.03
CA VAL A 252 -1.38 -11.64 -6.53
C VAL A 252 -1.85 -12.59 -7.63
N GLY A 253 -1.80 -12.21 -8.89
CA GLY A 253 -2.13 -13.02 -10.07
C GLY A 253 -0.96 -13.84 -10.62
N LYS A 254 0.21 -13.84 -9.98
CA LYS A 254 1.46 -14.47 -10.47
C LYS A 254 2.03 -13.79 -11.72
N ASN A 255 1.48 -12.66 -12.12
CA ASN A 255 1.99 -11.92 -13.27
C ASN A 255 3.34 -11.28 -12.93
N VAL A 256 4.22 -11.23 -13.90
CA VAL A 256 5.55 -10.61 -13.76
C VAL A 256 5.71 -9.58 -14.87
N SER A 257 6.07 -8.37 -14.51
CA SER A 257 6.36 -7.30 -15.45
C SER A 257 7.81 -6.86 -15.34
N VAL A 258 8.42 -6.57 -16.48
CA VAL A 258 9.78 -6.01 -16.54
C VAL A 258 9.71 -4.54 -16.17
N ILE A 259 10.51 -4.14 -15.19
CA ILE A 259 10.56 -2.75 -14.75
C ILE A 259 11.60 -1.98 -15.58
N GLN A 260 11.14 -0.92 -16.21
CA GLN A 260 11.95 0.16 -16.75
C GLN A 260 11.90 1.34 -15.77
N LYS A 261 12.58 2.42 -16.05
CA LYS A 261 12.50 3.65 -15.28
C LYS A 261 12.38 4.87 -16.17
N VAL A 262 11.76 5.90 -15.63
CA VAL A 262 11.60 7.18 -16.27
C VAL A 262 11.88 8.29 -15.25
N HIS A 263 12.40 9.41 -15.72
CA HIS A 263 12.54 10.62 -14.92
C HIS A 263 11.44 11.60 -15.30
N PHE A 264 10.57 11.96 -14.35
CA PHE A 264 9.61 13.04 -14.58
C PHE A 264 10.18 14.38 -14.09
N THR A 265 9.74 15.46 -14.72
CA THR A 265 10.11 16.83 -14.35
C THR A 265 9.09 17.47 -13.44
N THR A 266 7.79 17.18 -13.68
CA THR A 266 6.69 17.65 -12.85
C THR A 266 5.73 16.53 -12.60
N MET A 267 5.40 16.29 -11.33
CA MET A 267 4.35 15.39 -10.90
C MET A 267 3.61 16.00 -9.73
N GLU A 268 2.30 16.01 -9.80
CA GLU A 268 1.41 16.45 -8.74
C GLU A 268 0.48 15.31 -8.36
N ILE A 269 0.26 15.12 -7.06
CA ILE A 269 -0.75 14.21 -6.51
C ILE A 269 -1.74 15.10 -5.77
N GLY A 270 -2.94 15.27 -6.30
CA GLY A 270 -3.82 16.36 -5.90
C GLY A 270 -3.10 17.71 -6.06
N ASN A 271 -2.98 18.45 -4.95
CA ASN A 271 -2.26 19.72 -4.88
C ASN A 271 -0.84 19.58 -4.29
N PHE A 272 -0.36 18.36 -4.10
CA PHE A 272 0.98 18.09 -3.59
C PHE A 272 1.97 17.92 -4.74
N SER A 273 2.98 18.81 -4.80
CA SER A 273 4.04 18.73 -5.80
C SER A 273 5.10 17.72 -5.38
N VAL A 274 5.33 16.71 -6.20
CA VAL A 274 6.37 15.71 -6.00
C VAL A 274 7.64 16.17 -6.69
N PRO A 275 8.78 16.31 -5.98
CA PRO A 275 10.05 16.71 -6.59
C PRO A 275 10.49 15.75 -7.71
N PRO A 276 11.20 16.27 -8.76
CA PRO A 276 11.69 15.46 -9.87
C PRO A 276 12.49 14.25 -9.38
N GLN A 277 12.15 13.07 -9.87
CA GLN A 277 12.82 11.83 -9.47
C GLN A 277 12.60 10.70 -10.50
N TRP A 278 13.37 9.63 -10.33
CA TRP A 278 13.19 8.39 -11.08
C TRP A 278 12.05 7.56 -10.48
N VAL A 279 11.19 7.05 -11.36
CA VAL A 279 10.08 6.16 -11.01
C VAL A 279 10.13 4.92 -11.89
N GLY A 280 9.73 3.78 -11.33
CA GLY A 280 9.60 2.52 -12.07
C GLY A 280 8.46 2.58 -13.09
N VAL A 281 8.61 1.83 -14.18
CA VAL A 281 7.61 1.68 -15.23
C VAL A 281 7.36 0.21 -15.45
N ALA A 282 6.10 -0.18 -15.45
CA ALA A 282 5.68 -1.54 -15.69
C ALA A 282 4.54 -1.58 -16.70
N ASP A 283 4.38 -2.72 -17.36
CA ASP A 283 3.19 -3.01 -18.16
C ASP A 283 2.03 -3.28 -17.19
N LEU A 284 1.28 -2.24 -16.89
CA LEU A 284 0.13 -2.30 -16.00
C LEU A 284 -1.14 -2.32 -16.86
N PRO A 285 -2.08 -3.23 -16.55
CA PRO A 285 -3.29 -3.38 -17.37
C PRO A 285 -4.10 -2.10 -17.39
N HIS A 286 -4.65 -1.81 -18.55
CA HIS A 286 -5.58 -0.72 -18.71
C HIS A 286 -6.84 -0.95 -17.88
N SER A 287 -7.20 0.03 -17.07
CA SER A 287 -8.55 0.18 -16.60
C SER A 287 -9.31 1.07 -17.58
N THR A 288 -10.09 0.46 -18.45
CA THR A 288 -11.05 1.17 -19.33
C THR A 288 -12.34 1.54 -18.61
N SER A 289 -12.48 1.30 -17.31
CA SER A 289 -13.71 1.53 -16.54
C SER A 289 -13.93 2.97 -16.06
N GLY A 290 -13.15 3.92 -16.52
CA GLY A 290 -13.47 5.34 -16.28
C GLY A 290 -13.31 6.08 -17.59
N GLY A 291 -14.40 6.58 -18.14
CA GLY A 291 -14.50 7.26 -19.43
C GLY A 291 -13.23 7.91 -19.99
N THR A 292 -13.25 8.27 -21.23
CA THR A 292 -12.12 8.69 -22.08
C THR A 292 -11.25 9.86 -21.56
N GLU A 293 -11.59 10.44 -20.39
CA GLU A 293 -10.95 11.68 -19.91
C GLU A 293 -9.87 11.50 -18.83
N ASN A 294 -9.82 10.38 -18.09
CA ASN A 294 -8.89 10.21 -16.98
C ASN A 294 -7.88 9.09 -17.23
N VAL A 295 -6.61 9.46 -17.43
CA VAL A 295 -5.50 8.52 -17.64
C VAL A 295 -5.14 7.84 -16.33
N PHE A 296 -5.16 6.50 -16.30
CA PHE A 296 -4.55 5.74 -15.23
C PHE A 296 -3.03 5.85 -15.32
N PHE A 297 -2.41 6.53 -14.37
CA PHE A 297 -0.96 6.68 -14.34
C PHE A 297 -0.24 5.48 -13.72
N GLY A 298 -0.86 4.80 -12.75
CA GLY A 298 -0.25 3.68 -12.06
C GLY A 298 -0.56 3.65 -10.57
N TYR A 299 0.43 3.26 -9.76
CA TYR A 299 0.30 3.06 -8.32
C TYR A 299 1.27 3.96 -7.54
N VAL A 300 0.78 4.62 -6.50
CA VAL A 300 1.60 5.28 -5.49
C VAL A 300 1.90 4.25 -4.41
N GLY A 301 3.15 3.78 -4.37
CA GLY A 301 3.60 2.75 -3.45
C GLY A 301 4.19 3.30 -2.16
N HIS A 302 4.61 2.37 -1.31
CA HIS A 302 5.20 2.66 -0.01
C HIS A 302 6.42 3.59 -0.08
N ASP A 303 7.27 3.45 -1.11
CA ASP A 303 8.48 4.26 -1.28
C ASP A 303 8.18 5.76 -1.36
N LEU A 304 7.08 6.16 -2.01
CA LEU A 304 6.63 7.54 -2.08
C LEU A 304 5.87 7.93 -0.83
N LEU A 305 4.93 7.11 -0.37
CA LEU A 305 4.14 7.38 0.82
C LEU A 305 5.02 7.61 2.06
N ALA A 306 6.02 6.77 2.30
CA ALA A 306 6.95 6.94 3.41
C ALA A 306 7.84 8.18 3.26
N CYS A 307 8.31 8.47 2.03
CA CYS A 307 9.18 9.62 1.78
C CYS A 307 8.49 10.97 2.02
N TYR A 308 7.20 11.04 1.77
CA TYR A 308 6.42 12.29 1.92
C TYR A 308 5.49 12.25 3.14
N VAL A 309 5.88 11.53 4.19
CA VAL A 309 5.17 11.45 5.46
C VAL A 309 3.68 11.15 5.25
N GLY A 310 3.40 10.18 4.38
CA GLY A 310 2.05 9.84 3.97
C GLY A 310 1.21 9.31 5.12
N ILE A 311 0.05 9.92 5.31
CA ILE A 311 -0.99 9.48 6.26
C ILE A 311 -2.26 9.24 5.47
N ILE A 312 -2.87 8.07 5.67
CA ILE A 312 -4.09 7.67 4.99
C ILE A 312 -5.22 7.56 6.01
N ASP A 313 -6.25 8.40 5.90
CA ASP A 313 -7.52 8.25 6.61
C ASP A 313 -8.48 7.45 5.72
N CYS A 314 -8.61 6.16 6.03
CA CYS A 314 -9.45 5.26 5.24
C CYS A 314 -10.95 5.54 5.42
N ALA A 315 -11.38 6.10 6.55
CA ALA A 315 -12.78 6.41 6.80
C ALA A 315 -13.24 7.65 6.02
N ALA A 316 -12.44 8.72 6.05
CA ALA A 316 -12.74 9.95 5.34
C ALA A 316 -12.29 9.92 3.87
N LEU A 317 -11.63 8.86 3.44
CA LEU A 317 -11.05 8.74 2.10
C LEU A 317 -10.12 9.92 1.78
N LYS A 318 -9.13 10.14 2.63
CA LYS A 318 -8.17 11.23 2.50
C LYS A 318 -6.73 10.72 2.59
N LEU A 319 -5.90 11.22 1.69
CA LEU A 319 -4.45 11.09 1.74
C LEU A 319 -3.86 12.44 2.18
N PHE A 320 -2.93 12.39 3.10
CA PHE A 320 -2.16 13.55 3.53
C PHE A 320 -0.70 13.33 3.18
N LEU A 321 -0.08 14.29 2.50
CA LEU A 321 1.32 14.26 2.15
C LEU A 321 2.01 15.53 2.66
N ARG A 322 3.25 15.38 3.11
CA ARG A 322 4.08 16.49 3.55
C ARG A 322 5.51 16.33 3.04
N PHE A 323 6.05 17.37 2.47
CA PHE A 323 7.48 17.42 2.16
C PHE A 323 8.27 17.67 3.45
N ASP A 324 9.29 16.83 3.67
CA ASP A 324 10.24 17.02 4.77
C ASP A 324 11.66 17.04 4.19
N PRO A 325 12.35 18.20 4.24
CA PRO A 325 13.67 18.35 3.61
C PRO A 325 14.73 17.42 4.21
N VAL A 326 14.61 17.07 5.50
CA VAL A 326 15.54 16.16 6.17
C VAL A 326 15.38 14.74 5.64
N ILE A 327 14.14 14.27 5.51
CA ILE A 327 13.82 12.95 4.96
C ILE A 327 14.26 12.88 3.50
N ASP A 328 13.96 13.91 2.70
CA ASP A 328 14.35 13.94 1.28
C ASP A 328 15.87 13.95 1.11
N ALA A 329 16.61 14.70 1.91
CA ALA A 329 18.07 14.72 1.89
C ALA A 329 18.67 13.36 2.27
N ALA A 330 18.14 12.69 3.30
CA ALA A 330 18.57 11.35 3.69
C ALA A 330 18.34 10.32 2.57
N ARG A 331 17.18 10.40 1.90
CA ARG A 331 16.83 9.54 0.76
C ARG A 331 17.79 9.73 -0.43
N ARG A 332 18.12 10.98 -0.77
CA ARG A 332 19.05 11.26 -1.88
C ARG A 332 20.44 10.67 -1.62
N LYS A 333 20.93 10.75 -0.39
CA LYS A 333 22.22 10.16 0.01
C LYS A 333 22.24 8.63 -0.10
N SER A 334 21.12 7.95 0.13
CA SER A 334 21.04 6.48 0.06
C SER A 334 20.90 5.92 -1.36
N ARG A 335 20.63 6.77 -2.36
CA ARG A 335 20.44 6.40 -3.78
C ARG A 335 21.60 6.78 -4.69
N GLY A 336 22.58 7.55 -4.22
CA GLY A 336 23.85 7.87 -4.89
C GLY A 336 24.94 6.91 -4.46
#